data_70f1ed42c829c6feb0a2de4c760c4182
#
_entry.id   70f1ed42c829c6feb0a2de4c760c4182
#
_cell.length_a   1.000
_cell.length_b   1.000
_cell.length_c   1.000
_cell.angle_alpha   90.00
_cell.angle_beta   90.00
_cell.angle_gamma   90.00
#
_symmetry.space_group_name_H-M   'P 1'
#
loop_
_entity.id
_entity.type
_entity.pdbx_description
1 polymer ?
#
loop_
_entity_poly.entity_id
_entity_poly.type
_entity_poly.pdbx_seq_one_letter_code
_entity_poly.pdbx_strand_id
1 'polypeptide(L)'
;MKFIKLFLITVFLLPVSMHAYAAPTGQDLGDKWCSDVKMHFYAGGPEAGGFAGIVAAGAMNAIRDTGADAEIIYSEWDFEKMVRQLRESVGLGVDAIAMMGHPGDEALMPLAKQAAEKGILMTYQNVDPSGVRAK
;
A
#
# COMPACT_ATOMS: atom_id res chain seq x y z
N MET A 1 50.31 14.13 -58.98
CA MET A 1 49.28 13.07 -58.78
C MET A 1 49.18 12.85 -57.27
N LYS A 2 48.08 13.35 -56.64
CA LYS A 2 47.84 13.21 -55.18
C LYS A 2 46.77 12.10 -55.03
N PHE A 3 47.14 10.98 -54.41
CA PHE A 3 46.18 9.92 -54.07
C PHE A 3 45.41 10.28 -52.80
N ILE A 4 44.08 10.51 -52.93
CA ILE A 4 43.16 10.69 -51.82
C ILE A 4 42.79 9.28 -51.33
N LYS A 5 43.22 8.95 -50.10
CA LYS A 5 42.79 7.70 -49.43
C LYS A 5 41.40 7.95 -48.82
N LEU A 6 40.39 7.32 -49.41
CA LEU A 6 39.04 7.29 -48.91
C LEU A 6 38.98 6.36 -47.72
N PHE A 7 38.77 6.90 -46.52
CA PHE A 7 38.60 6.13 -45.28
C PHE A 7 37.11 5.79 -45.13
N LEU A 8 36.75 4.54 -45.43
CA LEU A 8 35.39 4.01 -45.18
C LEU A 8 35.21 3.79 -43.68
N ILE A 9 34.44 4.66 -43.01
CA ILE A 9 34.02 4.48 -41.63
C ILE A 9 32.79 3.56 -41.67
N THR A 10 32.97 2.31 -41.32
CA THR A 10 31.86 1.36 -41.14
C THR A 10 31.24 1.59 -39.75
N VAL A 11 30.11 2.28 -39.72
CA VAL A 11 29.32 2.45 -38.48
C VAL A 11 28.64 1.11 -38.19
N PHE A 12 29.10 0.44 -37.15
CA PHE A 12 28.50 -0.77 -36.62
C PHE A 12 27.31 -0.38 -35.73
N LEU A 13 26.12 -0.44 -36.30
CA LEU A 13 24.87 -0.28 -35.56
C LEU A 13 24.62 -1.56 -34.74
N LEU A 14 24.99 -1.54 -33.47
CA LEU A 14 24.57 -2.57 -32.52
C LEU A 14 23.07 -2.45 -32.26
N PRO A 15 22.28 -3.53 -32.39
CA PRO A 15 20.88 -3.49 -32.00
C PRO A 15 20.79 -3.35 -30.49
N VAL A 16 20.31 -2.21 -30.02
CA VAL A 16 19.89 -2.04 -28.61
C VAL A 16 18.62 -2.86 -28.42
N SER A 17 18.76 -4.05 -27.86
CA SER A 17 17.61 -4.85 -27.46
C SER A 17 16.93 -4.16 -26.28
N MET A 18 15.89 -3.38 -26.56
CA MET A 18 14.97 -2.89 -25.54
C MET A 18 14.21 -4.10 -24.97
N HIS A 19 14.68 -4.59 -23.82
CA HIS A 19 13.89 -5.50 -23.02
C HIS A 19 12.72 -4.67 -22.43
N ALA A 20 11.55 -4.81 -23.04
CA ALA A 20 10.32 -4.33 -22.42
C ALA A 20 10.13 -5.14 -21.14
N TYR A 21 10.33 -4.50 -19.98
CA TYR A 21 9.84 -5.05 -18.72
C TYR A 21 8.32 -5.05 -18.81
N ALA A 22 7.75 -6.19 -19.19
CA ALA A 22 6.33 -6.41 -18.98
C ALA A 22 6.09 -6.34 -17.48
N ALA A 23 5.25 -5.39 -17.04
CA ALA A 23 4.71 -5.44 -15.69
C ALA A 23 4.10 -6.83 -15.48
N PRO A 24 4.31 -7.47 -14.32
CA PRO A 24 3.70 -8.77 -14.06
C PRO A 24 2.19 -8.64 -14.20
N THR A 25 1.66 -9.13 -15.29
CA THR A 25 0.22 -9.32 -15.49
C THR A 25 -0.18 -10.39 -14.50
N GLY A 26 -1.01 -10.03 -13.50
CA GLY A 26 -1.69 -10.86 -12.51
C GLY A 26 -1.43 -12.36 -12.60
N GLN A 27 -0.19 -12.77 -12.43
CA GLN A 27 0.13 -14.18 -12.28
C GLN A 27 -0.52 -14.61 -10.97
N ASP A 28 -1.28 -15.67 -11.04
CA ASP A 28 -1.62 -16.47 -9.89
C ASP A 28 -0.30 -16.73 -9.13
N LEU A 29 -0.08 -15.96 -8.07
CA LEU A 29 1.17 -16.00 -7.30
C LEU A 29 1.28 -17.31 -6.48
N GLY A 30 0.55 -18.34 -6.88
CA GLY A 30 0.47 -19.60 -6.15
C GLY A 30 -0.28 -19.43 -4.83
N ASP A 31 0.11 -20.16 -3.82
CA ASP A 31 -0.51 -20.13 -2.52
C ASP A 31 -0.66 -18.69 -2.00
N LYS A 32 -1.87 -18.31 -1.64
CA LYS A 32 -2.22 -16.99 -1.12
C LYS A 32 -1.39 -16.69 0.13
N TRP A 33 -0.29 -16.01 -0.06
CA TRP A 33 0.82 -15.83 0.88
C TRP A 33 0.48 -15.02 2.13
N CYS A 34 -0.72 -14.42 2.19
CA CYS A 34 -1.24 -13.75 3.37
C CYS A 34 -2.48 -14.45 3.95
N SER A 35 -2.73 -15.73 3.64
CA SER A 35 -3.94 -16.44 4.10
C SER A 35 -4.10 -16.51 5.62
N ASP A 36 -2.99 -16.42 6.35
CA ASP A 36 -2.98 -16.45 7.82
C ASP A 36 -2.91 -15.05 8.45
N VAL A 37 -2.94 -13.99 7.62
CA VAL A 37 -2.84 -12.60 8.09
C VAL A 37 -4.23 -12.01 8.29
N LYS A 38 -4.54 -11.61 9.52
CA LYS A 38 -5.74 -10.82 9.86
C LYS A 38 -5.43 -9.35 9.82
N MET A 39 -6.21 -8.58 9.05
CA MET A 39 -5.96 -7.15 8.94
C MET A 39 -7.23 -6.32 8.94
N HIS A 40 -7.11 -5.08 9.42
CA HIS A 40 -8.13 -4.05 9.28
C HIS A 40 -7.66 -2.96 8.32
N PHE A 41 -8.49 -2.68 7.32
CA PHE A 41 -8.22 -1.66 6.32
C PHE A 41 -9.23 -0.52 6.43
N TYR A 42 -8.75 0.69 6.72
CA TYR A 42 -9.58 1.89 6.88
C TYR A 42 -9.72 2.63 5.56
N ALA A 43 -10.91 2.58 4.97
CA ALA A 43 -11.24 3.32 3.74
C ALA A 43 -11.51 4.82 3.99
N GLY A 44 -11.69 5.23 5.24
CA GLY A 44 -11.82 6.62 5.71
C GLY A 44 -13.23 7.17 5.64
N GLY A 45 -13.82 7.26 4.48
CA GLY A 45 -15.14 7.84 4.26
C GLY A 45 -16.30 6.86 4.42
N PRO A 46 -17.50 7.22 3.92
CA PRO A 46 -18.65 6.34 3.87
C PRO A 46 -18.49 5.26 2.81
N GLU A 47 -19.12 4.10 3.03
CA GLU A 47 -19.05 2.96 2.11
C GLU A 47 -19.50 3.31 0.68
N ALA A 48 -20.57 4.10 0.56
CA ALA A 48 -21.07 4.59 -0.73
C ALA A 48 -20.33 5.84 -1.25
N GLY A 49 -19.28 6.30 -0.56
CA GLY A 49 -18.53 7.51 -0.93
C GLY A 49 -17.59 7.26 -2.09
N GLY A 50 -17.51 8.22 -3.04
CA GLY A 50 -16.71 8.07 -4.26
C GLY A 50 -15.25 7.73 -3.98
N PHE A 51 -14.56 8.50 -3.12
CA PHE A 51 -13.16 8.24 -2.79
C PHE A 51 -13.01 6.95 -1.96
N ALA A 52 -13.75 6.81 -0.86
CA ALA A 52 -13.65 5.65 0.02
C ALA A 52 -14.04 4.35 -0.71
N GLY A 53 -15.04 4.39 -1.58
CA GLY A 53 -15.42 3.25 -2.41
C GLY A 53 -14.32 2.82 -3.39
N ILE A 54 -13.60 3.78 -4.01
CA ILE A 54 -12.48 3.47 -4.91
C ILE A 54 -11.31 2.85 -4.12
N VAL A 55 -10.99 3.43 -2.97
CA VAL A 55 -9.92 2.91 -2.09
C VAL A 55 -10.25 1.52 -1.58
N ALA A 56 -11.49 1.30 -1.14
CA ALA A 56 -11.98 -0.01 -0.70
C ALA A 56 -11.96 -1.05 -1.82
N ALA A 57 -12.35 -0.67 -3.04
CA ALA A 57 -12.27 -1.58 -4.19
C ALA A 57 -10.83 -2.03 -4.49
N GLY A 58 -9.87 -1.11 -4.38
CA GLY A 58 -8.44 -1.43 -4.49
C GLY A 58 -7.99 -2.40 -3.40
N ALA A 59 -8.39 -2.15 -2.15
CA ALA A 59 -8.10 -3.04 -1.02
C ALA A 59 -8.72 -4.43 -1.22
N MET A 60 -9.99 -4.51 -1.62
CA MET A 60 -10.65 -5.79 -1.91
C MET A 60 -9.94 -6.60 -2.99
N ASN A 61 -9.40 -5.93 -4.02
CA ASN A 61 -8.60 -6.60 -5.04
C ASN A 61 -7.32 -7.18 -4.43
N ALA A 62 -6.58 -6.39 -3.64
CA ALA A 62 -5.37 -6.84 -2.97
C ALA A 62 -5.64 -8.00 -1.99
N ILE A 63 -6.72 -7.91 -1.21
CA ILE A 63 -7.18 -8.98 -0.29
C ILE A 63 -7.44 -10.28 -1.06
N ARG A 64 -8.17 -10.21 -2.17
CA ARG A 64 -8.44 -11.37 -3.02
C ARG A 64 -7.16 -11.98 -3.58
N ASP A 65 -6.22 -11.14 -4.02
CA ASP A 65 -4.99 -11.58 -4.65
C ASP A 65 -4.00 -12.17 -3.63
N THR A 66 -3.91 -11.60 -2.43
CA THR A 66 -3.01 -12.05 -1.36
C THR A 66 -3.61 -13.13 -0.46
N GLY A 67 -4.94 -13.19 -0.39
CA GLY A 67 -5.68 -14.13 0.47
C GLY A 67 -5.80 -13.70 1.92
N ALA A 68 -5.45 -12.46 2.28
CA ALA A 68 -5.57 -11.97 3.64
C ALA A 68 -7.02 -12.04 4.17
N ASP A 69 -7.17 -12.36 5.46
CA ASP A 69 -8.44 -12.23 6.19
C ASP A 69 -8.59 -10.77 6.64
N ALA A 70 -9.28 -9.98 5.82
CA ALA A 70 -9.31 -8.54 6.03
C ALA A 70 -10.71 -7.96 6.13
N GLU A 71 -10.91 -7.06 7.10
CA GLU A 71 -12.11 -6.25 7.27
C GLU A 71 -11.86 -4.82 6.73
N ILE A 72 -12.81 -4.31 5.91
CA ILE A 72 -12.79 -2.92 5.46
C ILE A 72 -13.65 -2.07 6.39
N ILE A 73 -13.05 -1.06 6.99
CA ILE A 73 -13.67 -0.21 7.99
C ILE A 73 -13.96 1.17 7.39
N TYR A 74 -15.20 1.62 7.55
CA TYR A 74 -15.67 2.92 7.11
C TYR A 74 -15.92 3.85 8.30
N SER A 75 -15.41 5.06 8.23
CA SER A 75 -15.40 6.01 9.34
C SER A 75 -16.18 7.30 9.06
N GLU A 76 -16.87 7.41 7.93
CA GLU A 76 -17.68 8.58 7.54
C GLU A 76 -16.91 9.92 7.53
N TRP A 77 -15.57 9.89 7.39
CA TRP A 77 -14.66 11.02 7.60
C TRP A 77 -14.73 11.62 9.00
N ASP A 78 -15.31 10.92 9.97
CA ASP A 78 -15.30 11.27 11.38
C ASP A 78 -14.00 10.77 12.03
N PHE A 79 -13.10 11.70 12.34
CA PHE A 79 -11.78 11.36 12.89
C PHE A 79 -11.85 10.79 14.30
N GLU A 80 -12.84 11.20 15.11
CA GLU A 80 -13.06 10.61 16.43
C GLU A 80 -13.55 9.17 16.31
N LYS A 81 -14.48 8.91 15.38
CA LYS A 81 -14.93 7.55 15.05
C LYS A 81 -13.76 6.69 14.60
N MET A 82 -12.90 7.25 13.75
CA MET A 82 -11.71 6.55 13.22
C MET A 82 -10.74 6.15 14.35
N VAL A 83 -10.51 7.05 15.31
CA VAL A 83 -9.67 6.76 16.49
C VAL A 83 -10.31 5.73 17.42
N ARG A 84 -11.64 5.78 17.62
CA ARG A 84 -12.34 4.73 18.41
C ARG A 84 -12.22 3.36 17.75
N GLN A 85 -12.47 3.28 16.44
CA GLN A 85 -12.34 2.04 15.66
C GLN A 85 -10.90 1.51 15.68
N LEU A 86 -9.88 2.41 15.58
CA LEU A 86 -8.48 2.01 15.71
C LEU A 86 -8.20 1.38 17.08
N ARG A 87 -8.73 1.94 18.16
CA ARG A 87 -8.57 1.36 19.50
C ARG A 87 -9.18 -0.03 19.58
N GLU A 88 -10.33 -0.24 18.94
CA GLU A 88 -10.97 -1.55 18.84
C GLU A 88 -10.10 -2.54 18.06
N SER A 89 -9.56 -2.14 16.91
CA SER A 89 -8.65 -2.98 16.11
C SER A 89 -7.40 -3.40 16.89
N VAL A 90 -6.77 -2.47 17.59
CA VAL A 90 -5.62 -2.74 18.46
C VAL A 90 -6.02 -3.65 19.63
N GLY A 91 -7.26 -3.50 20.14
CA GLY A 91 -7.83 -4.37 21.18
C GLY A 91 -8.01 -5.80 20.72
N LEU A 92 -8.51 -6.00 19.51
CA LEU A 92 -8.74 -7.31 18.90
C LEU A 92 -7.45 -8.07 18.58
N GLY A 93 -6.31 -7.37 18.45
CA GLY A 93 -5.02 -7.99 18.18
C GLY A 93 -4.94 -8.58 16.78
N VAL A 94 -5.37 -7.82 15.77
CA VAL A 94 -5.13 -8.16 14.36
C VAL A 94 -3.64 -8.09 14.04
N ASP A 95 -3.18 -8.76 12.98
CA ASP A 95 -1.76 -8.77 12.62
C ASP A 95 -1.31 -7.46 11.95
N ALA A 96 -2.23 -6.82 11.21
CA ALA A 96 -1.93 -5.58 10.50
C ALA A 96 -3.11 -4.61 10.47
N ILE A 97 -2.79 -3.31 10.43
CA ILE A 97 -3.75 -2.22 10.28
C ILE A 97 -3.22 -1.26 9.20
N ALA A 98 -4.01 -1.10 8.13
CA ALA A 98 -3.78 -0.07 7.13
C ALA A 98 -4.77 1.08 7.37
N MET A 99 -4.26 2.25 7.74
CA MET A 99 -5.08 3.35 8.25
C MET A 99 -4.90 4.64 7.48
N MET A 100 -5.95 5.46 7.42
CA MET A 100 -5.85 6.86 7.01
C MET A 100 -5.17 7.68 8.11
N GLY A 101 -4.17 8.49 7.75
CA GLY A 101 -3.45 9.32 8.73
C GLY A 101 -4.16 10.63 9.14
N HIS A 102 -5.42 10.83 8.72
CA HIS A 102 -6.18 12.07 8.93
C HIS A 102 -6.37 12.50 10.39
N PRO A 103 -6.51 11.60 11.39
CA PRO A 103 -6.62 12.02 12.77
C PRO A 103 -5.37 12.74 13.32
N GLY A 104 -4.24 12.61 12.62
CA GLY A 104 -2.99 13.29 12.96
C GLY A 104 -2.16 12.60 14.04
N ASP A 105 -0.95 13.11 14.21
CA ASP A 105 0.07 12.50 15.09
C ASP A 105 -0.36 12.35 16.54
N GLU A 106 -0.97 13.39 17.10
CA GLU A 106 -1.36 13.43 18.52
C GLU A 106 -2.38 12.35 18.86
N ALA A 107 -3.38 12.17 17.99
CA ALA A 107 -4.45 11.19 18.21
C ALA A 107 -3.98 9.75 17.94
N LEU A 108 -3.09 9.56 16.96
CA LEU A 108 -2.64 8.24 16.53
C LEU A 108 -1.47 7.69 17.34
N MET A 109 -0.57 8.53 17.84
CA MET A 109 0.66 8.12 18.52
C MET A 109 0.44 7.13 19.67
N PRO A 110 -0.50 7.37 20.61
CA PRO A 110 -0.70 6.43 21.72
C PRO A 110 -1.13 5.04 21.26
N LEU A 111 -1.98 4.98 20.23
CA LEU A 111 -2.49 3.72 19.69
C LEU A 111 -1.46 3.01 18.82
N ALA A 112 -0.65 3.76 18.08
CA ALA A 112 0.47 3.21 17.32
C ALA A 112 1.52 2.55 18.22
N LYS A 113 1.83 3.15 19.37
CA LYS A 113 2.71 2.53 20.38
C LYS A 113 2.13 1.24 20.93
N GLN A 114 0.82 1.25 21.29
CA GLN A 114 0.14 0.04 21.76
C GLN A 114 0.11 -1.06 20.70
N ALA A 115 -0.09 -0.70 19.43
CA ALA A 115 -0.04 -1.64 18.32
C ALA A 115 1.36 -2.26 18.18
N ALA A 116 2.41 -1.44 18.22
CA ALA A 116 3.79 -1.90 18.15
C ALA A 116 4.15 -2.84 19.31
N GLU A 117 3.73 -2.52 20.54
CA GLU A 117 3.93 -3.38 21.73
C GLU A 117 3.26 -4.75 21.58
N LYS A 118 2.16 -4.81 20.81
CA LYS A 118 1.45 -6.07 20.50
C LYS A 118 1.96 -6.77 19.23
N GLY A 119 2.95 -6.19 18.55
CA GLY A 119 3.46 -6.73 17.29
C GLY A 119 2.56 -6.48 16.09
N ILE A 120 1.59 -5.58 16.20
CA ILE A 120 0.67 -5.23 15.10
C ILE A 120 1.38 -4.31 14.13
N LEU A 121 1.46 -4.68 12.86
CA LEU A 121 2.01 -3.86 11.80
C LEU A 121 1.04 -2.73 11.44
N MET A 122 1.48 -1.48 11.53
CA MET A 122 0.68 -0.34 11.08
C MET A 122 1.26 0.32 9.82
N THR A 123 0.39 0.61 8.87
CA THR A 123 0.70 1.42 7.69
C THR A 123 -0.28 2.59 7.58
N TYR A 124 0.19 3.67 6.96
CA TYR A 124 -0.62 4.87 6.76
C TYR A 124 -0.77 5.18 5.28
N GLN A 125 -1.95 5.64 4.91
CA GLN A 125 -2.29 5.98 3.54
C GLN A 125 -2.97 7.34 3.46
N ASN A 126 -2.91 7.98 2.31
CA ASN A 126 -3.48 9.28 1.96
C ASN A 126 -2.89 10.47 2.71
N VAL A 127 -2.82 10.43 4.02
CA VAL A 127 -2.15 11.43 4.87
C VAL A 127 -1.06 10.74 5.68
N ASP A 128 0.14 11.30 5.68
CA ASP A 128 1.28 10.79 6.43
C ASP A 128 1.34 11.41 7.82
N PRO A 129 1.08 10.66 8.89
CA PRO A 129 1.33 11.10 10.25
C PRO A 129 2.84 10.94 10.57
N SER A 130 3.64 11.86 10.06
CA SER A 130 5.11 11.77 10.06
C SER A 130 5.71 11.62 11.46
N GLY A 131 5.09 12.22 12.49
CA GLY A 131 5.51 12.09 13.88
C GLY A 131 5.31 10.69 14.44
N VAL A 132 4.29 9.97 13.97
CA VAL A 132 4.04 8.57 14.38
C VAL A 132 5.03 7.63 13.69
N ARG A 133 5.28 7.84 12.40
CA ARG A 133 6.15 6.98 11.60
C ARG A 133 7.63 7.05 12.02
N ALA A 134 8.07 8.18 12.52
CA ALA A 134 9.47 8.41 12.90
C ALA A 134 9.88 7.76 14.24
N LYS A 135 9.03 7.02 14.90
CA LYS A 135 9.26 6.36 16.19
C LYS A 135 9.35 4.85 16.01
#